data_929798697b3a7f2aaa0da57e76f1f674
#
_entry.id   929798697b3a7f2aaa0da57e76f1f674
#
_cell.length_a   1.000
_cell.length_b   1.000
_cell.length_c   1.000
_cell.angle_alpha   90.00
_cell.angle_beta   90.00
_cell.angle_gamma   90.00
#
_symmetry.space_group_name_H-M   'P 1'
#
loop_
_entity.id
_entity.type
_entity.pdbx_description
1 polymer ?
#
loop_
_entity_poly.entity_id
_entity_poly.type
_entity_poly.pdbx_seq_one_letter_code
_entity_poly.pdbx_strand_id
1 'polypeptide(L)'
;LYYEFDIKRNITIIQGNSATGKTTLINMLRQAENLGADSGVDVNCDVPCRVLEGRNWKVILESISKSIIFIDEENTFINTEEFASAIQNSDNYYVLITRENLYNLLYSVEEIYGLHSSGKYQNTRKVYQQMYRIYSNENVLPIKPEKIIVEDSNSGYDFFHSVSEDQDLECESAYGKTKIFDLLQKTDDRQICVIADGAAIGAEMNRLYKQCQAKKNIHLYLPESFEWIILNSGLLRENVVREILQTPEEYIESSEFFSWERYFTKLLIEQTEGTYLKYKKSRLNKVYLHEKNKDIILKSIKGIKF
;
A
#
# COMPACT_ATOMS: atom_id res chain seq x y z
N LEU A 1 4.38 -25.00 15.39
CA LEU A 1 3.83 -23.86 14.67
C LEU A 1 4.63 -23.60 13.40
N TYR A 2 3.96 -23.20 12.36
CA TYR A 2 4.57 -22.90 11.07
C TYR A 2 3.98 -21.58 10.55
N TYR A 3 4.84 -20.65 10.14
CA TYR A 3 4.49 -19.40 9.50
C TYR A 3 5.15 -19.36 8.13
N GLU A 4 4.39 -18.96 7.11
CA GLU A 4 4.90 -18.81 5.76
C GLU A 4 4.24 -17.60 5.11
N PHE A 5 5.04 -16.62 4.71
CA PHE A 5 4.57 -15.43 4.04
C PHE A 5 5.71 -14.67 3.36
N ASP A 6 5.38 -13.87 2.37
CA ASP A 6 6.31 -13.06 1.62
C ASP A 6 6.27 -11.60 2.11
N ILE A 7 7.43 -10.98 2.22
CA ILE A 7 7.59 -9.55 2.50
C ILE A 7 8.10 -8.88 1.23
N LYS A 8 7.27 -8.02 0.63
CA LYS A 8 7.54 -7.43 -0.68
C LYS A 8 7.83 -5.93 -0.64
N ARG A 9 7.43 -5.24 0.42
CA ARG A 9 7.54 -3.78 0.56
C ARG A 9 8.23 -3.40 1.86
N ASN A 10 8.70 -2.16 1.91
CA ASN A 10 9.39 -1.59 3.07
C ASN A 10 8.64 -1.79 4.39
N ILE A 11 7.30 -1.64 4.37
CA ILE A 11 6.46 -1.78 5.55
C ILE A 11 5.34 -2.78 5.26
N THR A 12 5.27 -3.80 6.10
CA THR A 12 4.17 -4.75 6.19
C THR A 12 3.50 -4.59 7.56
N ILE A 13 2.19 -4.45 7.58
CA ILE A 13 1.40 -4.31 8.80
C ILE A 13 0.67 -5.61 9.09
N ILE A 14 0.83 -6.14 10.29
CA ILE A 14 0.04 -7.29 10.77
C ILE A 14 -0.94 -6.77 11.82
N GLN A 15 -2.24 -6.74 11.46
CA GLN A 15 -3.33 -6.33 12.33
C GLN A 15 -4.19 -7.54 12.73
N GLY A 16 -5.03 -7.36 13.74
CA GLY A 16 -6.05 -8.33 14.11
C GLY A 16 -6.21 -8.51 15.61
N ASN A 17 -7.23 -9.28 15.97
CA ASN A 17 -7.62 -9.51 17.34
C ASN A 17 -6.58 -10.29 18.15
N SER A 18 -6.76 -10.37 19.47
CA SER A 18 -5.96 -11.21 20.36
C SER A 18 -6.05 -12.68 19.95
N ALA A 19 -5.04 -13.46 20.34
CA ALA A 19 -4.97 -14.92 20.13
C ALA A 19 -4.86 -15.38 18.65
N THR A 20 -4.38 -14.55 17.73
CA THR A 20 -4.14 -14.92 16.33
C THR A 20 -2.71 -15.40 16.04
N GLY A 21 -1.86 -15.55 17.06
CA GLY A 21 -0.50 -16.05 16.90
C GLY A 21 0.58 -14.97 16.68
N LYS A 22 0.23 -13.67 16.68
CA LYS A 22 1.18 -12.55 16.48
C LYS A 22 2.31 -12.53 17.50
N THR A 23 1.94 -12.53 18.79
CA THR A 23 2.92 -12.57 19.90
C THR A 23 3.75 -13.84 19.86
N THR A 24 3.16 -14.95 19.43
CA THR A 24 3.91 -16.22 19.27
C THR A 24 4.97 -16.12 18.19
N LEU A 25 4.65 -15.48 17.04
CA LEU A 25 5.62 -15.23 15.97
C LEU A 25 6.82 -14.43 16.50
N ILE A 26 6.58 -13.32 17.18
CA ILE A 26 7.64 -12.49 17.77
C ILE A 26 8.48 -13.29 18.78
N ASN A 27 7.84 -14.06 19.66
CA ASN A 27 8.55 -14.87 20.65
C ASN A 27 9.44 -15.94 19.98
N MET A 28 8.97 -16.59 18.92
CA MET A 28 9.77 -17.55 18.17
C MET A 28 10.97 -16.90 17.51
N LEU A 29 10.80 -15.73 16.87
CA LEU A 29 11.91 -14.99 16.26
C LEU A 29 12.92 -14.52 17.31
N ARG A 30 12.46 -14.01 18.45
CA ARG A 30 13.32 -13.64 19.59
C ARG A 30 14.12 -14.82 20.13
N GLN A 31 13.50 -16.00 20.24
CA GLN A 31 14.20 -17.21 20.65
C GLN A 31 15.25 -17.63 19.63
N ALA A 32 14.89 -17.63 18.35
CA ALA A 32 15.83 -17.95 17.28
C ALA A 32 17.03 -17.00 17.27
N GLU A 33 16.82 -15.70 17.46
CA GLU A 33 17.88 -14.68 17.49
C GLU A 33 18.81 -14.87 18.71
N ASN A 34 18.26 -15.15 19.89
CA ASN A 34 19.03 -15.24 21.13
C ASN A 34 19.74 -16.57 21.34
N LEU A 35 19.13 -17.68 20.92
CA LEU A 35 19.59 -19.04 21.21
C LEU A 35 20.07 -19.79 19.97
N GLY A 36 19.86 -19.26 18.76
CA GLY A 36 20.26 -19.90 17.52
C GLY A 36 19.67 -21.32 17.42
N ALA A 37 20.52 -22.30 17.12
CA ALA A 37 20.11 -23.71 16.95
C ALA A 37 19.49 -24.31 18.23
N ASP A 38 19.85 -23.83 19.41
CA ASP A 38 19.35 -24.34 20.69
C ASP A 38 17.92 -23.87 20.99
N SER A 39 17.38 -22.92 20.20
CA SER A 39 16.00 -22.46 20.33
C SER A 39 14.96 -23.49 19.94
N GLY A 40 15.30 -24.46 19.08
CA GLY A 40 14.36 -25.35 18.43
C GLY A 40 13.45 -24.66 17.42
N VAL A 41 13.75 -23.41 17.05
CA VAL A 41 13.05 -22.62 16.03
C VAL A 41 13.91 -22.59 14.78
N ASP A 42 13.35 -23.02 13.65
CA ASP A 42 13.99 -22.93 12.34
C ASP A 42 13.43 -21.74 11.58
N VAL A 43 14.31 -20.80 11.18
CA VAL A 43 13.98 -19.61 10.40
C VAL A 43 14.63 -19.76 9.03
N ASN A 44 13.80 -19.98 8.01
CA ASN A 44 14.25 -20.05 6.62
C ASN A 44 13.90 -18.74 5.91
N CYS A 45 14.90 -17.91 5.67
CA CYS A 45 14.77 -16.61 5.03
C CYS A 45 16.07 -16.23 4.34
N ASP A 46 16.01 -15.55 3.19
CA ASP A 46 17.20 -15.12 2.42
C ASP A 46 18.01 -14.01 3.12
N VAL A 47 17.36 -13.27 4.02
CA VAL A 47 17.98 -12.20 4.82
C VAL A 47 17.72 -12.42 6.30
N PRO A 48 18.55 -11.83 7.20
CA PRO A 48 18.33 -11.97 8.63
C PRO A 48 16.98 -11.43 9.09
N CYS A 49 16.29 -12.20 9.95
CA CYS A 49 15.12 -11.73 10.68
C CYS A 49 15.54 -11.26 12.07
N ARG A 50 15.16 -10.04 12.45
CA ARG A 50 15.52 -9.40 13.71
C ARG A 50 14.27 -8.95 14.46
N VAL A 51 14.33 -8.93 15.80
CA VAL A 51 13.29 -8.31 16.63
C VAL A 51 13.85 -7.00 17.19
N LEU A 52 13.16 -5.88 16.93
CA LEU A 52 13.53 -4.57 17.45
C LEU A 52 12.57 -4.18 18.56
N GLU A 53 13.13 -3.95 19.78
CA GLU A 53 12.35 -3.61 20.94
C GLU A 53 13.10 -2.74 21.96
N GLY A 54 12.36 -2.12 22.85
CA GLY A 54 12.90 -1.40 23.98
C GLY A 54 13.31 0.05 23.70
N ARG A 55 13.80 0.72 24.74
CA ARG A 55 14.05 2.19 24.72
C ARG A 55 15.24 2.59 23.85
N ASN A 56 16.20 1.67 23.65
CA ASN A 56 17.41 1.92 22.86
C ASN A 56 17.24 1.55 21.39
N TRP A 57 16.00 1.41 20.91
CA TRP A 57 15.66 0.96 19.58
C TRP A 57 16.45 1.69 18.47
N LYS A 58 16.70 2.99 18.63
CA LYS A 58 17.39 3.80 17.60
C LYS A 58 18.84 3.37 17.42
N VAL A 59 19.58 3.21 18.51
CA VAL A 59 20.98 2.75 18.46
C VAL A 59 21.08 1.34 17.90
N ILE A 60 20.13 0.47 18.26
CA ILE A 60 20.05 -0.89 17.74
C ILE A 60 19.75 -0.84 16.23
N LEU A 61 18.77 -0.05 15.79
CA LEU A 61 18.40 0.07 14.40
C LEU A 61 19.55 0.56 13.51
N GLU A 62 20.37 1.52 14.00
CA GLU A 62 21.54 2.04 13.29
C GLU A 62 22.58 0.95 13.00
N SER A 63 22.58 -0.15 13.75
CA SER A 63 23.49 -1.30 13.54
C SER A 63 22.93 -2.40 12.64
N ILE A 64 21.66 -2.29 12.22
CA ILE A 64 20.95 -3.31 11.41
C ILE A 64 20.82 -2.83 9.97
N SER A 65 21.23 -3.67 9.02
CA SER A 65 21.05 -3.43 7.59
C SER A 65 20.61 -4.71 6.88
N LYS A 66 19.95 -4.57 5.73
CA LYS A 66 19.51 -5.68 4.85
C LYS A 66 18.82 -6.81 5.60
N SER A 67 17.89 -6.45 6.48
CA SER A 67 17.20 -7.38 7.37
C SER A 67 15.69 -7.16 7.33
N ILE A 68 14.95 -8.18 7.75
CA ILE A 68 13.52 -8.04 8.06
C ILE A 68 13.42 -7.79 9.56
N ILE A 69 12.90 -6.61 9.93
CA ILE A 69 12.80 -6.16 11.32
C ILE A 69 11.35 -6.29 11.77
N PHE A 70 11.13 -7.12 12.78
CA PHE A 70 9.83 -7.33 13.40
C PHE A 70 9.70 -6.48 14.66
N ILE A 71 8.57 -5.77 14.80
CA ILE A 71 8.29 -4.89 15.94
C ILE A 71 6.88 -5.18 16.47
N ASP A 72 6.79 -5.52 17.75
CA ASP A 72 5.51 -5.83 18.41
C ASP A 72 4.78 -4.56 18.89
N GLU A 73 3.46 -4.68 19.05
CA GLU A 73 2.54 -3.58 19.45
C GLU A 73 2.90 -2.94 20.83
N GLU A 74 3.67 -3.62 21.67
CA GLU A 74 4.14 -3.08 22.94
C GLU A 74 5.15 -1.93 22.78
N ASN A 75 5.74 -1.77 21.59
CA ASN A 75 6.77 -0.77 21.32
C ASN A 75 6.15 0.53 20.79
N THR A 76 5.84 1.44 21.68
CA THR A 76 5.15 2.72 21.37
C THR A 76 5.96 3.65 20.45
N PHE A 77 7.26 3.44 20.27
CA PHE A 77 8.09 4.26 19.40
C PHE A 77 7.67 4.18 17.92
N ILE A 78 6.97 3.12 17.48
CA ILE A 78 6.45 3.00 16.10
C ILE A 78 5.47 4.12 15.72
N ASN A 79 4.86 4.78 16.73
CA ASN A 79 3.94 5.90 16.55
C ASN A 79 4.63 7.26 16.52
N THR A 80 5.97 7.32 16.54
CA THR A 80 6.72 8.58 16.60
C THR A 80 7.22 9.02 15.23
N GLU A 81 7.32 10.34 15.02
CA GLU A 81 7.95 10.94 13.84
C GLU A 81 9.44 10.57 13.76
N GLU A 82 10.10 10.35 14.91
CA GLU A 82 11.48 9.93 14.96
C GLU A 82 11.67 8.55 14.32
N PHE A 83 10.79 7.59 14.62
CA PHE A 83 10.81 6.28 13.98
C PHE A 83 10.51 6.38 12.50
N ALA A 84 9.48 7.14 12.12
CA ALA A 84 9.14 7.36 10.71
C ALA A 84 10.33 7.93 9.91
N SER A 85 11.06 8.89 10.49
CA SER A 85 12.25 9.47 9.86
C SER A 85 13.43 8.48 9.79
N ALA A 86 13.63 7.68 10.82
CA ALA A 86 14.73 6.73 10.91
C ALA A 86 14.62 5.62 9.83
N ILE A 87 13.40 5.15 9.55
CA ILE A 87 13.19 4.06 8.59
C ILE A 87 13.17 4.50 7.12
N GLN A 88 12.98 5.78 6.84
CA GLN A 88 12.86 6.29 5.45
C GLN A 88 14.12 6.11 4.60
N ASN A 89 15.29 6.07 5.22
CA ASN A 89 16.58 5.94 4.54
C ASN A 89 17.26 4.58 4.85
N SER A 90 16.48 3.63 5.31
CA SER A 90 16.95 2.29 5.68
C SER A 90 16.80 1.33 4.51
N ASP A 91 17.73 0.38 4.40
CA ASP A 91 17.69 -0.75 3.48
C ASP A 91 17.04 -2.00 4.11
N ASN A 92 16.35 -1.82 5.25
CA ASN A 92 15.62 -2.87 5.93
C ASN A 92 14.14 -2.91 5.51
N TYR A 93 13.52 -4.06 5.76
CA TYR A 93 12.08 -4.29 5.67
C TYR A 93 11.49 -4.34 7.08
N TYR A 94 10.31 -3.80 7.27
CA TYR A 94 9.68 -3.68 8.58
C TYR A 94 8.35 -4.41 8.61
N VAL A 95 8.19 -5.33 9.56
CA VAL A 95 6.95 -6.02 9.88
C VAL A 95 6.44 -5.48 11.21
N LEU A 96 5.44 -4.61 11.14
CA LEU A 96 4.88 -3.92 12.31
C LEU A 96 3.60 -4.61 12.76
N ILE A 97 3.63 -5.16 13.96
CA ILE A 97 2.44 -5.76 14.59
C ILE A 97 1.76 -4.67 15.40
N THR A 98 0.54 -4.29 15.04
CA THR A 98 -0.18 -3.20 15.69
C THR A 98 -1.69 -3.39 15.59
N ARG A 99 -2.43 -2.76 16.49
CA ARG A 99 -3.89 -2.58 16.42
C ARG A 99 -4.26 -1.15 16.03
N GLU A 100 -3.28 -0.27 16.06
CA GLU A 100 -3.46 1.15 15.80
C GLU A 100 -3.15 1.48 14.35
N ASN A 101 -3.68 2.60 13.87
CA ASN A 101 -3.34 3.15 12.58
C ASN A 101 -2.09 4.03 12.73
N LEU A 102 -1.04 3.72 11.98
CA LEU A 102 0.24 4.43 12.08
C LEU A 102 0.23 5.61 11.09
N TYR A 103 -0.42 6.72 11.46
CA TYR A 103 -0.62 7.90 10.58
C TYR A 103 0.68 8.61 10.19
N ASN A 104 1.74 8.45 10.97
CA ASN A 104 3.08 8.97 10.68
C ASN A 104 3.84 8.15 9.63
N LEU A 105 3.33 6.98 9.25
CA LEU A 105 3.95 6.10 8.26
C LEU A 105 3.19 6.09 6.93
N LEU A 106 3.94 5.90 5.85
CA LEU A 106 3.40 5.65 4.52
C LEU A 106 3.50 4.17 4.22
N TYR A 107 2.37 3.48 4.15
CA TYR A 107 2.32 2.07 3.79
C TYR A 107 1.13 1.76 2.88
N SER A 108 1.28 0.73 2.09
CA SER A 108 0.27 0.33 1.11
C SER A 108 -0.92 -0.34 1.78
N VAL A 109 -2.10 -0.12 1.19
CA VAL A 109 -3.31 -0.89 1.52
C VAL A 109 -3.12 -2.40 1.26
N GLU A 110 -2.30 -2.75 0.28
CA GLU A 110 -1.98 -4.13 -0.10
C GLU A 110 -1.10 -4.85 0.94
N GLU A 111 -0.46 -4.11 1.84
CA GLU A 111 0.46 -4.62 2.86
C GLU A 111 -0.15 -4.63 4.28
N ILE A 112 -1.47 -4.68 4.37
CA ILE A 112 -2.19 -4.78 5.66
C ILE A 112 -2.80 -6.16 5.77
N TYR A 113 -2.25 -6.97 6.67
CA TYR A 113 -2.58 -8.38 6.80
C TYR A 113 -3.18 -8.71 8.17
N GLY A 114 -4.05 -9.71 8.18
CA GLY A 114 -4.44 -10.46 9.35
C GLY A 114 -3.72 -11.81 9.41
N LEU A 115 -3.69 -12.41 10.59
CA LEU A 115 -3.24 -13.79 10.77
C LEU A 115 -4.42 -14.68 11.18
N HIS A 116 -4.52 -15.85 10.58
CA HIS A 116 -5.44 -16.88 11.02
C HIS A 116 -4.79 -18.26 10.99
N SER A 117 -5.22 -19.11 11.91
CA SER A 117 -4.81 -20.52 11.91
C SER A 117 -5.59 -21.29 10.84
N SER A 118 -4.88 -22.00 9.99
CA SER A 118 -5.53 -22.88 9.01
C SER A 118 -6.25 -24.04 9.69
N GLY A 119 -7.57 -24.11 9.49
CA GLY A 119 -8.40 -25.23 9.98
C GLY A 119 -8.06 -26.61 9.36
N LYS A 120 -7.36 -26.62 8.23
CA LYS A 120 -7.00 -27.83 7.48
C LYS A 120 -6.17 -28.84 8.27
N TYR A 121 -5.46 -28.35 9.30
CA TYR A 121 -4.53 -29.18 10.09
C TYR A 121 -4.86 -29.22 11.59
N GLN A 122 -6.10 -28.90 11.98
CA GLN A 122 -6.52 -28.88 13.41
C GLN A 122 -6.23 -30.13 14.19
N ASN A 123 -6.25 -31.31 13.54
CA ASN A 123 -5.99 -32.59 14.15
C ASN A 123 -4.54 -33.08 13.96
N THR A 124 -3.64 -32.25 13.45
CA THR A 124 -2.22 -32.56 13.28
C THR A 124 -1.38 -31.83 14.32
N ARG A 125 -0.15 -32.33 14.56
CA ARG A 125 0.82 -31.62 15.44
C ARG A 125 1.33 -30.32 14.84
N LYS A 126 1.06 -30.02 13.54
CA LYS A 126 1.51 -28.81 12.85
C LYS A 126 0.32 -27.86 12.71
N VAL A 127 0.44 -26.68 13.29
CA VAL A 127 -0.52 -25.59 13.14
C VAL A 127 0.10 -24.59 12.16
N TYR A 128 -0.57 -24.39 11.03
CA TYR A 128 -0.18 -23.39 10.03
C TYR A 128 -0.86 -22.07 10.33
N GLN A 129 -0.07 -21.01 10.31
CA GLN A 129 -0.54 -19.62 10.38
C GLN A 129 -0.35 -19.00 9.00
N GLN A 130 -1.42 -18.40 8.49
CA GLN A 130 -1.42 -17.75 7.18
C GLN A 130 -1.76 -16.28 7.29
N MET A 131 -1.08 -15.46 6.50
CA MET A 131 -1.45 -14.07 6.29
C MET A 131 -2.57 -13.99 5.25
N TYR A 132 -3.52 -13.09 5.49
CA TYR A 132 -4.55 -12.71 4.52
C TYR A 132 -4.69 -11.20 4.50
N ARG A 133 -4.92 -10.61 3.32
CA ARG A 133 -5.15 -9.17 3.18
C ARG A 133 -6.46 -8.77 3.82
N ILE A 134 -6.44 -7.76 4.68
CA ILE A 134 -7.64 -7.27 5.38
C ILE A 134 -8.54 -6.49 4.41
N TYR A 135 -7.94 -5.73 3.50
CA TYR A 135 -8.64 -4.88 2.54
C TYR A 135 -8.43 -5.40 1.11
N SER A 136 -9.07 -6.53 0.76
CA SER A 136 -9.05 -7.04 -0.60
C SER A 136 -10.19 -6.43 -1.42
N ASN A 137 -9.86 -5.96 -2.62
CA ASN A 137 -10.85 -5.44 -3.59
C ASN A 137 -11.45 -6.56 -4.47
N GLU A 138 -11.59 -7.79 -3.95
CA GLU A 138 -12.15 -8.89 -4.70
C GLU A 138 -13.65 -8.67 -4.95
N ASN A 139 -14.05 -8.70 -6.23
CA ASN A 139 -15.46 -8.69 -6.70
C ASN A 139 -16.24 -7.37 -6.60
N VAL A 140 -15.65 -6.26 -6.95
CA VAL A 140 -16.43 -5.03 -7.14
C VAL A 140 -17.14 -5.09 -8.50
N LEU A 141 -18.48 -5.15 -8.49
CA LEU A 141 -19.28 -4.94 -9.69
C LEU A 141 -18.96 -3.55 -10.26
N PRO A 142 -18.88 -3.42 -11.60
CA PRO A 142 -18.60 -2.12 -12.20
C PRO A 142 -19.63 -1.07 -11.77
N ILE A 143 -19.14 0.02 -11.20
CA ILE A 143 -19.96 1.14 -10.77
C ILE A 143 -19.91 2.25 -11.82
N LYS A 144 -21.01 3.04 -11.87
CA LYS A 144 -21.04 4.31 -12.58
C LYS A 144 -21.13 5.41 -11.53
N PRO A 145 -20.05 6.15 -11.27
CA PRO A 145 -20.06 7.22 -10.28
C PRO A 145 -20.88 8.41 -10.79
N GLU A 146 -21.45 9.17 -9.85
CA GLU A 146 -22.05 10.47 -10.07
C GLU A 146 -21.14 11.58 -9.53
N LYS A 147 -20.24 11.22 -8.60
CA LYS A 147 -19.20 12.09 -8.05
C LYS A 147 -17.89 11.35 -7.91
N ILE A 148 -16.79 12.02 -8.23
CA ILE A 148 -15.42 11.55 -8.03
C ILE A 148 -14.76 12.42 -6.98
N ILE A 149 -14.09 11.79 -6.01
CA ILE A 149 -13.18 12.45 -5.06
C ILE A 149 -11.78 11.93 -5.35
N VAL A 150 -10.88 12.82 -5.79
CA VAL A 150 -9.48 12.49 -6.07
C VAL A 150 -8.62 12.92 -4.89
N GLU A 151 -7.69 12.08 -4.45
CA GLU A 151 -6.81 12.37 -3.32
C GLU A 151 -5.98 13.61 -3.55
N ASP A 152 -5.28 13.67 -4.70
CA ASP A 152 -4.35 14.74 -5.03
C ASP A 152 -5.03 15.97 -5.63
N SER A 153 -4.23 17.03 -5.84
CA SER A 153 -4.64 18.27 -6.52
C SER A 153 -3.74 18.57 -7.73
N ASN A 154 -3.04 17.56 -8.23
CA ASN A 154 -2.03 17.65 -9.29
C ASN A 154 -2.50 16.93 -10.56
N SER A 155 -1.58 16.21 -11.21
CA SER A 155 -1.84 15.56 -12.51
C SER A 155 -2.94 14.51 -12.47
N GLY A 156 -3.12 13.78 -11.37
CA GLY A 156 -4.25 12.85 -11.20
C GLY A 156 -5.58 13.59 -11.17
N TYR A 157 -5.66 14.67 -10.39
CA TYR A 157 -6.84 15.54 -10.36
C TYR A 157 -7.10 16.16 -11.74
N ASP A 158 -6.08 16.71 -12.41
CA ASP A 158 -6.22 17.30 -13.75
C ASP A 158 -6.86 16.31 -14.75
N PHE A 159 -6.43 15.02 -14.68
CA PHE A 159 -6.96 13.97 -15.53
C PHE A 159 -8.43 13.66 -15.23
N PHE A 160 -8.75 13.32 -13.97
CA PHE A 160 -10.12 12.92 -13.60
C PHE A 160 -11.11 14.08 -13.66
N HIS A 161 -10.65 15.31 -13.43
CA HIS A 161 -11.46 16.51 -13.64
C HIS A 161 -11.84 16.66 -15.13
N SER A 162 -10.89 16.47 -16.04
CA SER A 162 -11.20 16.49 -17.48
C SER A 162 -12.14 15.34 -17.90
N VAL A 163 -12.02 14.17 -17.28
CA VAL A 163 -12.97 13.06 -17.50
C VAL A 163 -14.36 13.43 -17.01
N SER A 164 -14.46 14.07 -15.85
CA SER A 164 -15.74 14.47 -15.28
C SER A 164 -16.46 15.52 -16.11
N GLU A 165 -15.73 16.48 -16.68
CA GLU A 165 -16.30 17.47 -17.60
C GLU A 165 -16.91 16.81 -18.86
N ASP A 166 -16.26 15.78 -19.42
CA ASP A 166 -16.75 15.06 -20.60
C ASP A 166 -17.99 14.21 -20.30
N GLN A 167 -18.18 13.77 -19.06
CA GLN A 167 -19.23 12.84 -18.65
C GLN A 167 -20.33 13.47 -17.80
N ASP A 168 -20.31 14.79 -17.62
CA ASP A 168 -21.23 15.55 -16.75
C ASP A 168 -21.26 14.99 -15.31
N LEU A 169 -20.07 14.73 -14.75
CA LEU A 169 -19.87 14.25 -13.38
C LEU A 169 -19.28 15.36 -12.51
N GLU A 170 -19.54 15.30 -11.20
CA GLU A 170 -18.85 16.15 -10.24
C GLU A 170 -17.47 15.56 -9.90
N CYS A 171 -16.41 16.38 -9.93
CA CYS A 171 -15.07 15.98 -9.50
C CYS A 171 -14.52 16.98 -8.49
N GLU A 172 -14.06 16.47 -7.35
CA GLU A 172 -13.51 17.26 -6.25
C GLU A 172 -12.15 16.72 -5.80
N SER A 173 -11.18 17.60 -5.56
CA SER A 173 -9.92 17.24 -4.93
C SER A 173 -10.04 17.21 -3.41
N ALA A 174 -9.51 16.16 -2.77
CA ALA A 174 -9.39 16.09 -1.33
C ALA A 174 -8.19 16.89 -0.78
N TYR A 175 -7.25 17.29 -1.63
CA TYR A 175 -6.00 17.93 -1.20
C TYR A 175 -5.21 17.09 -0.18
N GLY A 176 -5.20 15.78 -0.36
CA GLY A 176 -4.46 14.80 0.41
C GLY A 176 -5.34 13.79 1.16
N LYS A 177 -4.76 12.61 1.40
CA LYS A 177 -5.44 11.43 1.94
C LYS A 177 -6.17 11.66 3.27
N THR A 178 -5.64 12.51 4.14
CA THR A 178 -6.20 12.79 5.47
C THR A 178 -7.57 13.49 5.42
N LYS A 179 -7.86 14.21 4.34
CA LYS A 179 -9.11 14.98 4.15
C LYS A 179 -10.22 14.18 3.46
N ILE A 180 -9.90 13.05 2.84
CA ILE A 180 -10.88 12.20 2.15
C ILE A 180 -12.03 11.85 3.10
N PHE A 181 -11.71 11.42 4.32
CA PHE A 181 -12.71 11.02 5.29
C PHE A 181 -13.68 12.16 5.65
N ASP A 182 -13.17 13.37 5.83
CA ASP A 182 -13.98 14.55 6.18
C ASP A 182 -14.91 14.95 5.03
N LEU A 183 -14.47 14.78 3.78
CA LEU A 183 -15.31 14.97 2.60
C LEU A 183 -16.42 13.93 2.55
N LEU A 184 -16.11 12.66 2.77
CA LEU A 184 -17.07 11.57 2.76
C LEU A 184 -18.16 11.69 3.84
N GLN A 185 -17.85 12.32 4.98
CA GLN A 185 -18.85 12.59 6.01
C GLN A 185 -19.94 13.58 5.55
N LYS A 186 -19.59 14.50 4.64
CA LYS A 186 -20.46 15.57 4.14
C LYS A 186 -21.21 15.18 2.86
N THR A 187 -20.95 13.98 2.32
CA THR A 187 -21.56 13.55 1.06
C THR A 187 -22.99 13.07 1.24
N ASP A 188 -23.77 13.25 0.17
CA ASP A 188 -25.14 12.78 0.00
C ASP A 188 -25.20 11.29 -0.42
N ASP A 189 -26.36 10.85 -0.92
CA ASP A 189 -26.62 9.46 -1.31
C ASP A 189 -26.21 9.12 -2.76
N ARG A 190 -25.55 10.04 -3.48
CA ARG A 190 -25.04 9.79 -4.83
C ARG A 190 -23.95 8.70 -4.83
N GLN A 191 -23.79 8.04 -5.98
CA GLN A 191 -22.71 7.08 -6.17
C GLN A 191 -21.36 7.82 -6.23
N ILE A 192 -20.51 7.58 -5.24
CA ILE A 192 -19.23 8.27 -5.08
C ILE A 192 -18.09 7.28 -5.33
N CYS A 193 -17.14 7.67 -6.19
CA CYS A 193 -15.89 6.99 -6.36
C CYS A 193 -14.76 7.83 -5.75
N VAL A 194 -14.06 7.26 -4.77
CA VAL A 194 -12.82 7.83 -4.23
C VAL A 194 -11.65 7.21 -4.97
N ILE A 195 -10.78 8.06 -5.53
CA ILE A 195 -9.57 7.65 -6.22
C ILE A 195 -8.37 8.16 -5.41
N ALA A 196 -7.55 7.24 -4.92
CA ALA A 196 -6.41 7.57 -4.07
C ALA A 196 -5.24 6.61 -4.28
N ASP A 197 -4.02 7.06 -3.93
CA ASP A 197 -2.81 6.29 -4.10
C ASP A 197 -2.73 5.14 -3.09
N GLY A 198 -3.05 3.93 -3.55
CA GLY A 198 -3.07 2.71 -2.75
C GLY A 198 -1.73 2.39 -2.07
N ALA A 199 -0.61 2.79 -2.70
CA ALA A 199 0.73 2.60 -2.15
C ALA A 199 0.99 3.37 -0.83
N ALA A 200 0.16 4.38 -0.50
CA ALA A 200 0.42 5.27 0.64
C ALA A 200 -0.77 5.49 1.58
N ILE A 201 -1.96 4.95 1.26
CA ILE A 201 -3.21 5.25 1.99
C ILE A 201 -3.45 4.32 3.19
N GLY A 202 -2.61 3.35 3.44
CA GLY A 202 -2.85 2.28 4.40
C GLY A 202 -3.31 2.74 5.78
N ALA A 203 -2.73 3.82 6.32
CA ALA A 203 -3.10 4.38 7.62
C ALA A 203 -4.56 4.87 7.70
N GLU A 204 -5.14 5.27 6.58
CA GLU A 204 -6.50 5.79 6.49
C GLU A 204 -7.57 4.68 6.33
N MET A 205 -7.15 3.48 5.96
CA MET A 205 -8.04 2.42 5.51
C MET A 205 -9.08 2.00 6.53
N ASN A 206 -8.73 1.94 7.81
CA ASN A 206 -9.70 1.52 8.84
C ASN A 206 -10.93 2.43 8.87
N ARG A 207 -10.74 3.76 8.84
CA ARG A 207 -11.83 4.73 8.87
C ARG A 207 -12.57 4.81 7.53
N LEU A 208 -11.86 4.73 6.41
CA LEU A 208 -12.46 4.73 5.07
C LEU A 208 -13.30 3.47 4.85
N TYR A 209 -12.79 2.31 5.21
CA TYR A 209 -13.50 1.05 5.06
C TYR A 209 -14.78 0.99 5.92
N LYS A 210 -14.73 1.47 7.17
CA LYS A 210 -15.93 1.61 8.01
C LYS A 210 -16.99 2.52 7.38
N GLN A 211 -16.54 3.62 6.75
CA GLN A 211 -17.43 4.53 6.03
C GLN A 211 -18.10 3.86 4.85
N CYS A 212 -17.36 3.09 4.04
CA CYS A 212 -17.90 2.33 2.92
C CYS A 212 -18.86 1.21 3.37
N GLN A 213 -18.62 0.61 4.53
CA GLN A 213 -19.56 -0.36 5.09
C GLN A 213 -20.86 0.29 5.56
N ALA A 214 -20.79 1.48 6.12
CA ALA A 214 -21.96 2.25 6.58
C ALA A 214 -22.77 2.84 5.41
N LYS A 215 -22.08 3.32 4.36
CA LYS A 215 -22.64 3.95 3.18
C LYS A 215 -22.29 3.14 1.93
N LYS A 216 -23.24 2.37 1.41
CA LYS A 216 -23.02 1.46 0.26
C LYS A 216 -22.82 2.15 -1.08
N ASN A 217 -23.03 3.44 -1.14
CA ASN A 217 -22.84 4.30 -2.31
C ASN A 217 -21.41 4.84 -2.43
N ILE A 218 -20.51 4.51 -1.48
CA ILE A 218 -19.10 4.92 -1.50
C ILE A 218 -18.23 3.75 -1.97
N HIS A 219 -17.45 3.98 -3.00
CA HIS A 219 -16.55 3.01 -3.61
C HIS A 219 -15.12 3.54 -3.60
N LEU A 220 -14.16 2.69 -3.25
CA LEU A 220 -12.74 3.03 -3.26
C LEU A 220 -12.08 2.40 -4.49
N TYR A 221 -11.36 3.20 -5.25
CA TYR A 221 -10.43 2.76 -6.28
C TYR A 221 -9.02 3.19 -5.87
N LEU A 222 -8.20 2.22 -5.50
CA LEU A 222 -6.91 2.42 -4.86
C LEU A 222 -5.78 1.78 -5.68
N PRO A 223 -5.48 2.33 -6.88
CA PRO A 223 -4.31 1.92 -7.65
C PRO A 223 -3.03 2.26 -6.88
N GLU A 224 -1.89 1.73 -7.30
CA GLU A 224 -0.61 2.10 -6.70
C GLU A 224 -0.40 3.62 -6.68
N SER A 225 -0.62 4.26 -7.83
CA SER A 225 -0.67 5.71 -8.01
C SER A 225 -1.33 6.08 -9.34
N PHE A 226 -1.53 7.36 -9.61
CA PHE A 226 -1.99 7.83 -10.92
C PHE A 226 -0.97 7.49 -12.02
N GLU A 227 0.32 7.63 -11.76
CA GLU A 227 1.38 7.26 -12.70
C GLU A 227 1.35 5.77 -13.04
N TRP A 228 1.07 4.92 -12.05
CA TRP A 228 0.89 3.50 -12.28
C TRP A 228 -0.28 3.22 -13.23
N ILE A 229 -1.39 3.95 -13.13
CA ILE A 229 -2.52 3.82 -14.06
C ILE A 229 -2.05 4.10 -15.50
N ILE A 230 -1.28 5.16 -15.72
CA ILE A 230 -0.75 5.52 -17.04
C ILE A 230 0.20 4.42 -17.55
N LEU A 231 1.14 3.96 -16.74
CA LEU A 231 2.08 2.89 -17.08
C LEU A 231 1.34 1.59 -17.44
N ASN A 232 0.34 1.22 -16.64
CA ASN A 232 -0.45 0.01 -16.82
C ASN A 232 -1.46 0.08 -17.99
N SER A 233 -1.75 1.27 -18.48
CA SER A 233 -2.73 1.47 -19.57
C SER A 233 -2.28 0.90 -20.93
N GLY A 234 -0.96 0.66 -21.11
CA GLY A 234 -0.38 0.28 -22.38
C GLY A 234 -0.21 1.45 -23.37
N LEU A 235 -0.38 2.70 -22.90
CA LEU A 235 -0.08 3.91 -23.67
C LEU A 235 1.41 3.96 -24.02
N LEU A 236 2.26 3.53 -23.09
CA LEU A 236 3.69 3.28 -23.30
C LEU A 236 3.88 1.80 -23.68
N ARG A 237 4.44 1.55 -24.87
CA ARG A 237 4.57 0.19 -25.43
C ARG A 237 5.90 -0.50 -25.09
N GLU A 238 6.60 -0.02 -24.07
CA GLU A 238 7.89 -0.56 -23.66
C GLU A 238 7.73 -1.91 -22.95
N ASN A 239 8.43 -2.94 -23.41
CA ASN A 239 8.38 -4.27 -22.80
C ASN A 239 8.90 -4.24 -21.35
N VAL A 240 9.93 -3.45 -21.10
CA VAL A 240 10.53 -3.28 -19.77
C VAL A 240 9.52 -2.75 -18.75
N VAL A 241 8.62 -1.84 -19.16
CA VAL A 241 7.55 -1.34 -18.28
C VAL A 241 6.60 -2.47 -17.88
N ARG A 242 6.25 -3.36 -18.80
CA ARG A 242 5.37 -4.50 -18.51
C ARG A 242 6.01 -5.49 -17.54
N GLU A 243 7.31 -5.78 -17.68
CA GLU A 243 8.06 -6.64 -16.77
C GLU A 243 8.08 -6.06 -15.37
N ILE A 244 8.41 -4.77 -15.23
CA ILE A 244 8.40 -4.06 -13.94
C ILE A 244 7.02 -4.11 -13.28
N LEU A 245 5.93 -3.91 -14.05
CA LEU A 245 4.58 -3.93 -13.49
C LEU A 245 4.10 -5.32 -13.05
N GLN A 246 4.71 -6.40 -13.56
CA GLN A 246 4.39 -7.78 -13.16
C GLN A 246 5.05 -8.18 -11.85
N THR A 247 6.30 -7.78 -11.64
CA THR A 247 7.11 -8.12 -10.45
C THR A 247 7.82 -6.87 -9.92
N PRO A 248 7.08 -5.82 -9.49
CA PRO A 248 7.70 -4.57 -9.08
C PRO A 248 8.67 -4.73 -7.91
N GLU A 249 8.45 -5.71 -7.04
CA GLU A 249 9.34 -6.05 -5.93
C GLU A 249 10.76 -6.45 -6.35
N GLU A 250 10.96 -6.88 -7.59
CA GLU A 250 12.29 -7.21 -8.13
C GLU A 250 13.05 -5.98 -8.63
N TYR A 251 12.36 -4.85 -8.79
CA TYR A 251 12.91 -3.62 -9.38
C TYR A 251 12.97 -2.44 -8.41
N ILE A 252 12.20 -2.48 -7.34
CA ILE A 252 12.07 -1.35 -6.41
C ILE A 252 12.95 -1.58 -5.18
N GLU A 253 14.11 -0.91 -5.16
CA GLU A 253 15.02 -0.92 -4.03
C GLU A 253 14.48 -0.07 -2.88
N SER A 254 14.33 -0.70 -1.70
CA SER A 254 13.77 -0.05 -0.51
C SER A 254 14.61 1.12 0.00
N SER A 255 15.93 1.07 -0.16
CA SER A 255 16.84 2.15 0.20
C SER A 255 16.74 3.39 -0.67
N GLU A 256 16.24 3.24 -1.92
CA GLU A 256 16.03 4.37 -2.85
C GLU A 256 14.59 4.85 -2.83
N PHE A 257 13.62 3.92 -2.74
CA PHE A 257 12.19 4.20 -2.85
C PHE A 257 11.44 3.64 -1.65
N PHE A 258 11.20 4.50 -0.68
CA PHE A 258 10.39 4.14 0.49
C PHE A 258 8.91 3.88 0.15
N SER A 259 8.41 4.41 -0.95
CA SER A 259 7.06 4.18 -1.46
C SER A 259 7.09 3.82 -2.94
N TRP A 260 6.32 2.83 -3.35
CA TRP A 260 6.18 2.44 -4.75
C TRP A 260 5.60 3.55 -5.64
N GLU A 261 4.77 4.43 -5.10
CA GLU A 261 4.31 5.64 -5.77
C GLU A 261 5.48 6.47 -6.31
N ARG A 262 6.52 6.69 -5.48
CA ARG A 262 7.70 7.46 -5.88
C ARG A 262 8.46 6.80 -7.02
N TYR A 263 8.57 5.48 -6.98
CA TYR A 263 9.21 4.71 -8.04
C TYR A 263 8.43 4.85 -9.36
N PHE A 264 7.11 4.63 -9.35
CA PHE A 264 6.29 4.75 -10.56
C PHE A 264 6.27 6.17 -11.12
N THR A 265 6.33 7.20 -10.26
CA THR A 265 6.49 8.59 -10.69
C THR A 265 7.82 8.77 -11.42
N LYS A 266 8.94 8.30 -10.86
CA LYS A 266 10.26 8.36 -11.51
C LYS A 266 10.26 7.60 -12.82
N LEU A 267 9.77 6.37 -12.82
CA LEU A 267 9.70 5.53 -14.01
C LEU A 267 8.92 6.21 -15.15
N LEU A 268 7.75 6.77 -14.86
CA LEU A 268 6.95 7.45 -15.88
C LEU A 268 7.67 8.69 -16.43
N ILE A 269 8.32 9.48 -15.58
CA ILE A 269 9.11 10.64 -16.01
C ILE A 269 10.24 10.19 -16.95
N GLU A 270 11.01 9.17 -16.58
CA GLU A 270 12.12 8.65 -17.37
C GLU A 270 11.66 8.07 -18.72
N GLN A 271 10.60 7.26 -18.70
CA GLN A 271 10.06 6.63 -19.92
C GLN A 271 9.42 7.63 -20.90
N THR A 272 9.06 8.81 -20.43
CA THR A 272 8.42 9.84 -21.26
C THR A 272 9.34 11.01 -21.59
N GLU A 273 10.56 11.05 -21.02
CA GLU A 273 11.53 12.13 -21.28
C GLU A 273 11.88 12.17 -22.79
N GLY A 274 11.88 13.36 -23.34
CA GLY A 274 12.17 13.55 -24.78
C GLY A 274 11.04 13.11 -25.74
N THR A 275 9.90 12.65 -25.23
CA THR A 275 8.74 12.26 -26.06
C THR A 275 7.63 13.32 -25.98
N TYR A 276 6.64 13.20 -26.86
CA TYR A 276 5.43 14.03 -26.78
C TYR A 276 4.57 13.74 -25.55
N LEU A 277 4.76 12.58 -24.90
CA LEU A 277 4.12 12.15 -23.66
C LEU A 277 4.85 12.64 -22.41
N LYS A 278 5.81 13.53 -22.51
CA LYS A 278 6.60 14.02 -21.36
C LYS A 278 5.72 14.31 -20.15
N TYR A 279 5.94 13.55 -19.06
CA TYR A 279 5.16 13.63 -17.83
C TYR A 279 5.79 14.58 -16.80
N LYS A 280 4.93 15.28 -16.05
CA LYS A 280 5.30 16.06 -14.86
C LYS A 280 4.19 15.90 -13.82
N LYS A 281 4.55 15.51 -12.58
CA LYS A 281 3.58 15.29 -11.49
C LYS A 281 2.82 16.59 -11.13
N SER A 282 3.48 17.74 -11.16
CA SER A 282 2.88 19.02 -10.75
C SER A 282 1.83 19.57 -11.70
N ARG A 283 1.82 19.13 -12.96
CA ARG A 283 0.87 19.59 -13.99
C ARG A 283 0.82 18.59 -15.12
N LEU A 284 -0.35 18.08 -15.41
CA LEU A 284 -0.54 17.11 -16.48
C LEU A 284 -0.30 17.73 -17.85
N ASN A 285 0.47 17.03 -18.69
CA ASN A 285 0.62 17.39 -20.09
C ASN A 285 -0.72 17.16 -20.81
N LYS A 286 -1.20 18.17 -21.54
CA LYS A 286 -2.50 18.13 -22.24
C LYS A 286 -2.65 16.96 -23.20
N VAL A 287 -1.55 16.37 -23.66
CA VAL A 287 -1.57 15.20 -24.54
C VAL A 287 -2.28 13.99 -23.92
N TYR A 288 -2.23 13.84 -22.58
CA TYR A 288 -2.95 12.79 -21.85
C TYR A 288 -4.47 13.01 -21.86
N LEU A 289 -4.91 14.26 -22.06
CA LEU A 289 -6.32 14.67 -22.13
C LEU A 289 -6.92 14.54 -23.53
N HIS A 290 -6.11 14.25 -24.56
CA HIS A 290 -6.63 13.95 -25.89
C HIS A 290 -7.47 12.68 -25.84
N GLU A 291 -8.63 12.68 -26.50
CA GLU A 291 -9.64 11.62 -26.49
C GLU A 291 -9.04 10.22 -26.61
N LYS A 292 -8.21 9.97 -27.62
CA LYS A 292 -7.56 8.66 -27.83
C LYS A 292 -6.71 8.20 -26.63
N ASN A 293 -5.91 9.09 -26.05
CA ASN A 293 -5.01 8.74 -24.94
C ASN A 293 -5.81 8.59 -23.64
N LYS A 294 -6.77 9.49 -23.43
CA LYS A 294 -7.73 9.42 -22.32
C LYS A 294 -8.47 8.08 -22.31
N ASP A 295 -9.02 7.66 -23.45
CA ASP A 295 -9.72 6.39 -23.59
C ASP A 295 -8.83 5.17 -23.28
N ILE A 296 -7.56 5.19 -23.72
CA ILE A 296 -6.61 4.11 -23.42
C ILE A 296 -6.40 4.00 -21.91
N ILE A 297 -6.20 5.13 -21.24
CA ILE A 297 -6.02 5.16 -19.77
C ILE A 297 -7.29 4.70 -19.05
N LEU A 298 -8.47 5.21 -19.42
CA LEU A 298 -9.74 4.83 -18.80
C LEU A 298 -10.06 3.35 -18.96
N LYS A 299 -9.76 2.74 -20.11
CA LYS A 299 -9.96 1.30 -20.36
C LYS A 299 -9.11 0.41 -19.44
N SER A 300 -8.01 0.92 -18.90
CA SER A 300 -7.20 0.17 -17.93
C SER A 300 -7.78 0.18 -16.51
N ILE A 301 -8.67 1.11 -16.22
CA ILE A 301 -9.34 1.24 -14.92
C ILE A 301 -10.47 0.22 -14.83
N LYS A 302 -10.26 -0.83 -14.05
CA LYS A 302 -11.26 -1.89 -13.87
C LYS A 302 -12.25 -1.52 -12.77
N GLY A 303 -13.52 -1.92 -12.93
CA GLY A 303 -14.54 -1.74 -11.90
C GLY A 303 -15.22 -0.36 -11.89
N ILE A 304 -14.81 0.58 -12.74
CA ILE A 304 -15.44 1.90 -12.90
C ILE A 304 -15.85 2.08 -14.35
N LYS A 305 -17.04 2.57 -14.57
CA LYS A 305 -17.56 2.97 -15.88
C LYS A 305 -17.65 4.49 -15.91
N PHE A 306 -16.72 5.09 -16.61
CA PHE A 306 -16.74 6.52 -16.93
C PHE A 306 -17.56 6.74 -18.20
#